data_5da173388e60eb6d1b23853268c3fbf0
#
_entry.id   5da173388e60eb6d1b23853268c3fbf0
#
_cell.length_a   1.000
_cell.length_b   1.000
_cell.length_c   1.000
_cell.angle_alpha   90.00
_cell.angle_beta   90.00
_cell.angle_gamma   90.00
#
_symmetry.space_group_name_H-M   'P 1'
#
loop_
_entity.id
_entity.type
_entity.pdbx_description
1 polymer ?
#
loop_
_entity_poly.entity_id
_entity_poly.type
_entity_poly.pdbx_seq_one_letter_code
_entity_poly.pdbx_strand_id
1 'polypeptide(L)'
;MSPNQEPGTTARVFGHEFLWTAQHPRLQDIRKMLHTYDELASDALDRLDVLSPPSDKSPGGCPMQKRDLYALLERYSSSDQAIGRLWNQVTDIPDWVDWDQIRRGQKFVYQYYGQVQLCLLFTSLLGGMGAWRIVETLSRTGGFGVNVCRRRLLETLLHFVQVVESLDSIKPHGRGFASSVRVRLLHANVRRRIMRLEKQRPGYYDTEQWGVPINDLHQVGTVVAYSVSLVFLSLPRMGVFCTEQQIADYLALWRWVGYVMGTPVDWMSTPATAKAMMEAVLVSEIKPSSNSQIIANNILAAQTNSPPLYASRQFLAALAYRLNGEELATALNIARPNIWYRSLAGLQGAMLNLSSSNYALLPQAWQARRDKKLIQYSHNMVTNRKIGGLEGTTIFELQYMPEIGRMTEMGRVNISFWQRVTNYIVGLFMFFSGMIFLHT
;
A
#
# COMPACT_ATOMS: atom_id res chain seq x y z
N MET A 1 8.72 8.87 -27.31
CA MET A 1 8.18 10.22 -27.45
C MET A 1 7.28 10.45 -26.25
N SER A 2 7.52 11.48 -25.44
CA SER A 2 6.55 11.88 -24.40
C SER A 2 5.26 12.30 -25.12
N PRO A 3 4.09 11.83 -24.69
CA PRO A 3 2.83 12.31 -25.27
C PRO A 3 2.78 13.83 -25.15
N ASN A 4 2.26 14.49 -26.17
CA ASN A 4 1.99 15.93 -26.13
C ASN A 4 1.11 16.20 -24.90
N GLN A 5 1.58 17.04 -23.98
CA GLN A 5 0.95 17.29 -22.67
C GLN A 5 0.17 18.61 -22.70
N GLU A 6 -0.36 18.96 -23.85
CA GLU A 6 -1.21 20.14 -24.00
C GLU A 6 -2.67 19.79 -23.67
N PRO A 7 -3.39 20.66 -22.97
CA PRO A 7 -4.82 20.47 -22.76
C PRO A 7 -5.56 20.21 -24.07
N GLY A 8 -6.39 19.16 -24.08
CA GLY A 8 -7.10 18.70 -25.29
C GLY A 8 -6.44 17.54 -26.01
N THR A 9 -5.23 17.08 -25.60
CA THR A 9 -4.60 15.90 -26.19
C THR A 9 -5.02 14.62 -25.48
N THR A 10 -5.20 13.52 -26.22
CA THR A 10 -5.47 12.20 -25.66
C THR A 10 -4.16 11.52 -25.29
N ALA A 11 -4.08 11.01 -24.07
CA ALA A 11 -3.00 10.19 -23.58
C ALA A 11 -3.50 8.77 -23.28
N ARG A 12 -2.62 7.76 -23.45
CA ARG A 12 -2.93 6.36 -23.14
C ARG A 12 -1.75 5.71 -22.42
N VAL A 13 -2.04 5.08 -21.28
CA VAL A 13 -1.05 4.35 -20.48
C VAL A 13 -1.64 3.00 -20.06
N PHE A 14 -1.06 1.88 -20.51
CA PHE A 14 -1.48 0.52 -20.16
C PHE A 14 -3.00 0.29 -20.22
N GLY A 15 -3.62 0.70 -21.34
CA GLY A 15 -5.05 0.52 -21.59
C GLY A 15 -5.96 1.53 -20.86
N HIS A 16 -5.41 2.48 -20.10
CA HIS A 16 -6.13 3.63 -19.58
C HIS A 16 -5.96 4.80 -20.55
N GLU A 17 -7.07 5.25 -21.14
CA GLU A 17 -7.12 6.38 -22.06
C GLU A 17 -7.84 7.55 -21.40
N PHE A 18 -7.29 8.74 -21.54
CA PHE A 18 -7.83 9.95 -20.94
C PHE A 18 -7.43 11.21 -21.70
N LEU A 19 -8.19 12.28 -21.48
CA LEU A 19 -7.92 13.60 -22.05
C LEU A 19 -7.04 14.40 -21.08
N TRP A 20 -5.91 14.93 -21.56
CA TRP A 20 -5.11 15.85 -20.80
C TRP A 20 -5.83 17.18 -20.65
N THR A 21 -6.04 17.65 -19.43
CA THR A 21 -6.77 18.88 -19.11
C THR A 21 -5.87 19.91 -18.43
N ALA A 22 -6.36 21.12 -18.24
CA ALA A 22 -5.66 22.16 -17.48
C ALA A 22 -5.45 21.82 -16.00
N GLN A 23 -6.17 20.82 -15.47
CA GLN A 23 -5.99 20.34 -14.08
C GLN A 23 -4.80 19.40 -13.92
N HIS A 24 -4.26 18.86 -15.02
CA HIS A 24 -3.09 18.00 -14.94
C HIS A 24 -1.85 18.83 -14.61
N PRO A 25 -1.05 18.38 -13.64
CA PRO A 25 0.22 19.02 -13.34
C PRO A 25 1.18 18.84 -14.53
N ARG A 26 2.03 19.83 -14.78
CA ARG A 26 3.08 19.68 -15.79
C ARG A 26 4.09 18.62 -15.33
N LEU A 27 4.49 17.71 -16.21
CA LEU A 27 5.41 16.63 -15.85
C LEU A 27 6.77 17.15 -15.36
N GLN A 28 7.21 18.32 -15.81
CA GLN A 28 8.42 18.97 -15.30
C GLN A 28 8.31 19.32 -13.80
N ASP A 29 7.12 19.71 -13.32
CA ASP A 29 6.89 20.06 -11.93
C ASP A 29 6.81 18.80 -11.05
N ILE A 30 6.19 17.73 -11.56
CA ILE A 30 6.23 16.42 -10.92
C ILE A 30 7.66 15.91 -10.77
N ARG A 31 8.52 16.08 -11.80
CA ARG A 31 9.91 15.64 -11.76
C ARG A 31 10.75 16.38 -10.70
N LYS A 32 10.42 17.62 -10.36
CA LYS A 32 11.10 18.32 -9.25
C LYS A 32 10.93 17.58 -7.92
N MET A 33 9.78 16.90 -7.73
CA MET A 33 9.50 16.11 -6.53
C MET A 33 10.42 14.90 -6.37
N LEU A 34 11.20 14.52 -7.38
CA LEU A 34 12.24 13.49 -7.27
C LEU A 34 13.38 13.89 -6.33
N HIS A 35 13.59 15.19 -6.12
CA HIS A 35 14.68 15.73 -5.32
C HIS A 35 14.21 16.40 -4.02
N THR A 36 12.91 16.39 -3.76
CA THR A 36 12.31 16.81 -2.48
C THR A 36 11.85 15.59 -1.67
N TYR A 37 11.85 15.70 -0.36
CA TYR A 37 11.47 14.63 0.54
C TYR A 37 11.11 15.16 1.93
N ASP A 38 10.55 14.35 2.77
CA ASP A 38 10.17 14.65 4.15
C ASP A 38 11.41 14.91 5.02
N GLU A 39 11.83 16.18 5.09
CA GLU A 39 12.95 16.64 5.90
C GLU A 39 12.61 16.58 7.40
N LEU A 40 11.36 16.90 7.79
CA LEU A 40 10.94 16.88 9.19
C LEU A 40 11.16 15.51 9.84
N ALA A 41 10.77 14.42 9.14
CA ALA A 41 11.00 13.08 9.64
C ALA A 41 12.48 12.71 9.64
N SER A 42 13.27 13.21 8.70
CA SER A 42 14.72 12.97 8.65
C SER A 42 15.43 13.64 9.81
N ASP A 43 15.15 14.93 10.07
CA ASP A 43 15.70 15.70 11.18
C ASP A 43 15.32 15.07 12.54
N ALA A 44 14.04 14.74 12.70
CA ALA A 44 13.56 14.11 13.94
C ALA A 44 14.23 12.75 14.17
N LEU A 45 14.40 11.94 13.12
CA LEU A 45 15.07 10.63 13.23
C LEU A 45 16.54 10.78 13.63
N ASP A 46 17.26 11.74 13.08
CA ASP A 46 18.66 12.02 13.42
C ASP A 46 18.78 12.41 14.92
N ARG A 47 17.86 13.23 15.42
CA ARG A 47 17.81 13.58 16.84
C ARG A 47 17.43 12.39 17.72
N LEU A 48 16.47 11.58 17.32
CA LEU A 48 16.10 10.35 18.04
C LEU A 48 17.26 9.37 18.14
N ASP A 49 18.11 9.30 17.13
CA ASP A 49 19.30 8.43 17.17
C ASP A 49 20.38 8.95 18.12
N VAL A 50 20.47 10.25 18.32
CA VAL A 50 21.36 10.86 19.33
C VAL A 50 20.84 10.64 20.74
N LEU A 51 19.52 10.85 20.97
CA LEU A 51 18.92 10.76 22.29
C LEU A 51 18.66 9.31 22.75
N SER A 52 18.42 8.42 21.82
CA SER A 52 18.16 7.00 22.04
C SER A 52 18.80 6.18 20.92
N PRO A 53 20.12 5.95 20.97
CA PRO A 53 20.84 5.26 19.90
C PRO A 53 20.28 3.86 19.65
N PRO A 54 20.24 3.38 18.38
CA PRO A 54 19.96 1.98 18.09
C PRO A 54 21.03 1.09 18.77
N SER A 55 20.62 0.12 19.57
CA SER A 55 21.57 -0.81 20.19
C SER A 55 21.67 -2.08 19.35
N ASP A 56 22.89 -2.42 18.93
CA ASP A 56 23.18 -3.68 18.22
C ASP A 56 23.25 -4.89 19.16
N LYS A 57 23.28 -4.67 20.48
CA LYS A 57 23.42 -5.72 21.49
C LYS A 57 22.60 -5.40 22.74
N SER A 58 21.79 -6.36 23.19
CA SER A 58 21.26 -6.35 24.54
C SER A 58 22.37 -6.67 25.54
N PRO A 59 22.61 -5.85 26.57
CA PRO A 59 23.44 -6.28 27.71
C PRO A 59 22.76 -7.47 28.40
N GLY A 60 23.41 -8.62 28.46
CA GLY A 60 22.96 -9.74 29.26
C GLY A 60 22.02 -10.76 28.62
N GLY A 61 21.90 -10.83 27.29
CA GLY A 61 21.16 -11.91 26.60
C GLY A 61 19.62 -11.86 26.70
N CYS A 62 19.07 -10.80 27.28
CA CYS A 62 17.61 -10.57 27.24
C CYS A 62 17.11 -10.25 25.80
N PRO A 63 15.86 -10.62 25.44
CA PRO A 63 15.28 -10.20 24.17
C PRO A 63 15.37 -8.69 24.01
N MET A 64 15.94 -8.24 22.91
CA MET A 64 16.13 -6.81 22.61
C MET A 64 14.78 -6.09 22.70
N GLN A 65 14.64 -5.11 23.57
CA GLN A 65 13.44 -4.27 23.63
C GLN A 65 13.33 -3.53 22.29
N LYS A 66 12.26 -3.78 21.55
CA LYS A 66 12.02 -3.15 20.25
C LYS A 66 11.94 -1.64 20.44
N ARG A 67 12.72 -0.89 19.65
CA ARG A 67 12.76 0.58 19.69
C ARG A 67 11.55 1.16 18.98
N ASP A 68 10.52 1.54 19.72
CA ASP A 68 9.33 2.20 19.13
C ASP A 68 9.60 3.68 18.89
N LEU A 69 9.85 4.02 17.61
CA LEU A 69 10.16 5.40 17.19
C LEU A 69 8.99 6.36 17.45
N TYR A 70 7.74 5.91 17.38
CA TYR A 70 6.59 6.75 17.74
C TYR A 70 6.58 7.12 19.22
N ALA A 71 6.77 6.15 20.08
CA ALA A 71 6.82 6.39 21.53
C ALA A 71 7.99 7.31 21.92
N LEU A 72 9.13 7.18 21.23
CA LEU A 72 10.27 8.08 21.42
C LEU A 72 9.99 9.48 20.91
N LEU A 73 9.35 9.62 19.73
CA LEU A 73 8.93 10.90 19.18
C LEU A 73 8.01 11.65 20.15
N GLU A 74 6.98 10.97 20.67
CA GLU A 74 6.06 11.53 21.66
C GLU A 74 6.80 11.94 22.95
N ARG A 75 7.67 11.06 23.46
CA ARG A 75 8.43 11.31 24.70
C ARG A 75 9.33 12.54 24.65
N TYR A 76 10.01 12.76 23.53
CA TYR A 76 10.98 13.86 23.38
C TYR A 76 10.43 15.09 22.69
N SER A 77 9.14 15.10 22.32
CA SER A 77 8.49 16.18 21.57
C SER A 77 8.58 17.56 22.26
N SER A 78 8.54 17.61 23.60
CA SER A 78 8.62 18.84 24.38
C SER A 78 10.06 19.26 24.72
N SER A 79 11.05 18.37 24.58
CA SER A 79 12.43 18.61 25.03
C SER A 79 13.43 18.80 23.89
N ASP A 80 13.05 18.49 22.63
CA ASP A 80 13.90 18.66 21.45
C ASP A 80 13.15 19.39 20.33
N GLN A 81 13.76 20.42 19.78
CA GLN A 81 13.11 21.29 18.79
C GLN A 81 12.78 20.58 17.48
N ALA A 82 13.66 19.74 16.95
CA ALA A 82 13.41 19.04 15.67
C ALA A 82 12.33 17.96 15.82
N ILE A 83 12.37 17.24 16.94
CA ILE A 83 11.33 16.26 17.29
C ILE A 83 9.98 16.96 17.51
N GLY A 84 9.99 18.09 18.23
CA GLY A 84 8.79 18.91 18.47
C GLY A 84 8.16 19.44 17.18
N ARG A 85 8.96 19.87 16.19
CA ARG A 85 8.43 20.32 14.89
C ARG A 85 7.64 19.21 14.18
N LEU A 86 8.19 18.00 14.13
CA LEU A 86 7.48 16.87 13.54
C LEU A 86 6.22 16.51 14.34
N TRP A 87 6.34 16.45 15.67
CA TRP A 87 5.21 16.14 16.55
C TRP A 87 4.06 17.14 16.39
N ASN A 88 4.36 18.42 16.43
CA ASN A 88 3.36 19.48 16.25
C ASN A 88 2.69 19.38 14.87
N GLN A 89 3.49 19.18 13.81
CA GLN A 89 2.93 19.05 12.46
C GLN A 89 1.95 17.87 12.33
N VAL A 90 2.20 16.72 12.96
CA VAL A 90 1.29 15.57 12.84
C VAL A 90 0.09 15.67 13.79
N THR A 91 0.20 16.37 14.92
CA THR A 91 -0.89 16.54 15.90
C THR A 91 -1.74 17.77 15.64
N ASP A 92 -1.22 18.76 14.94
CA ASP A 92 -1.99 19.92 14.49
C ASP A 92 -2.91 19.51 13.34
N ILE A 93 -4.21 19.74 13.54
CA ILE A 93 -5.24 19.30 12.60
C ILE A 93 -5.51 20.43 11.61
N PRO A 94 -5.17 20.25 10.31
CA PRO A 94 -5.44 21.27 9.31
C PRO A 94 -6.94 21.58 9.15
N ASP A 95 -7.27 22.82 8.79
CA ASP A 95 -8.64 23.32 8.63
C ASP A 95 -9.46 22.53 7.57
N TRP A 96 -8.79 21.90 6.61
CA TRP A 96 -9.46 21.08 5.56
C TRP A 96 -9.89 19.70 6.04
N VAL A 97 -9.60 19.30 7.28
CA VAL A 97 -9.97 17.99 7.83
C VAL A 97 -11.42 17.98 8.28
N ASP A 98 -12.26 17.24 7.56
CA ASP A 98 -13.64 16.94 7.94
C ASP A 98 -13.74 15.50 8.45
N TRP A 99 -13.86 15.33 9.77
CA TRP A 99 -13.95 14.01 10.41
C TRP A 99 -15.18 13.23 10.01
N ASP A 100 -16.30 13.89 9.69
CA ASP A 100 -17.51 13.22 9.24
C ASP A 100 -17.34 12.70 7.82
N GLN A 101 -16.66 13.45 6.96
CA GLN A 101 -16.28 13.01 5.63
C GLN A 101 -15.34 11.81 5.70
N ILE A 102 -14.32 11.86 6.54
CA ILE A 102 -13.36 10.76 6.75
C ILE A 102 -14.08 9.51 7.28
N ARG A 103 -15.02 9.66 8.21
CA ARG A 103 -15.87 8.54 8.70
C ARG A 103 -16.65 7.89 7.57
N ARG A 104 -17.23 8.66 6.66
CA ARG A 104 -17.90 8.12 5.47
C ARG A 104 -16.91 7.40 4.55
N GLY A 105 -15.68 7.90 4.42
CA GLY A 105 -14.59 7.22 3.71
C GLY A 105 -14.22 5.86 4.31
N GLN A 106 -14.16 5.74 5.63
CA GLN A 106 -14.00 4.44 6.31
C GLN A 106 -15.18 3.52 6.05
N LYS A 107 -16.41 4.05 6.11
CA LYS A 107 -17.63 3.27 5.81
C LYS A 107 -17.66 2.76 4.37
N PHE A 108 -17.18 3.55 3.42
CA PHE A 108 -17.00 3.12 2.03
C PHE A 108 -16.12 1.87 1.94
N VAL A 109 -15.01 1.83 2.69
CA VAL A 109 -14.14 0.65 2.73
C VAL A 109 -14.91 -0.59 3.21
N TYR A 110 -15.75 -0.47 4.23
CA TYR A 110 -16.53 -1.61 4.73
C TYR A 110 -17.59 -2.07 3.74
N GLN A 111 -18.23 -1.16 3.04
CA GLN A 111 -19.19 -1.51 1.99
C GLN A 111 -18.54 -2.36 0.89
N TYR A 112 -17.37 -1.97 0.43
CA TYR A 112 -16.63 -2.61 -0.67
C TYR A 112 -15.42 -3.42 -0.19
N TYR A 113 -15.47 -3.96 1.03
CA TYR A 113 -14.30 -4.52 1.71
C TYR A 113 -13.53 -5.54 0.87
N GLY A 114 -14.21 -6.53 0.30
CA GLY A 114 -13.58 -7.57 -0.52
C GLY A 114 -12.93 -7.02 -1.78
N GLN A 115 -13.63 -6.11 -2.48
CA GLN A 115 -13.11 -5.44 -3.67
C GLN A 115 -11.89 -4.58 -3.32
N VAL A 116 -11.96 -3.79 -2.26
CA VAL A 116 -10.86 -2.94 -1.79
C VAL A 116 -9.63 -3.77 -1.48
N GLN A 117 -9.75 -4.89 -0.76
CA GLN A 117 -8.63 -5.79 -0.46
C GLN A 117 -7.97 -6.34 -1.72
N LEU A 118 -8.75 -6.77 -2.72
CA LEU A 118 -8.22 -7.23 -4.00
C LEU A 118 -7.53 -6.10 -4.77
N CYS A 119 -8.13 -4.91 -4.81
CA CYS A 119 -7.55 -3.74 -5.47
C CYS A 119 -6.21 -3.34 -4.81
N LEU A 120 -6.14 -3.32 -3.48
CA LEU A 120 -4.91 -3.01 -2.75
C LEU A 120 -3.80 -4.02 -3.05
N LEU A 121 -4.11 -5.32 -3.06
CA LEU A 121 -3.11 -6.34 -3.34
C LEU A 121 -2.67 -6.33 -4.81
N PHE A 122 -3.61 -6.29 -5.74
CA PHE A 122 -3.30 -6.49 -7.16
C PHE A 122 -3.02 -5.22 -7.92
N THR A 123 -3.71 -4.11 -7.64
CA THR A 123 -3.44 -2.84 -8.34
C THR A 123 -2.41 -2.01 -7.59
N SER A 124 -2.64 -1.74 -6.30
CA SER A 124 -1.75 -0.84 -5.55
C SER A 124 -0.38 -1.46 -5.30
N LEU A 125 -0.31 -2.71 -4.83
CA LEU A 125 0.96 -3.36 -4.56
C LEU A 125 1.56 -3.99 -5.83
N LEU A 126 0.89 -4.98 -6.43
CA LEU A 126 1.46 -5.70 -7.56
C LEU A 126 1.56 -4.84 -8.82
N GLY A 127 0.49 -4.14 -9.21
CA GLY A 127 0.48 -3.22 -10.34
C GLY A 127 1.38 -2.01 -10.13
N GLY A 128 1.44 -1.51 -8.88
CA GLY A 128 2.36 -0.45 -8.46
C GLY A 128 3.84 -0.78 -8.70
N MET A 129 4.20 -2.06 -8.84
CA MET A 129 5.55 -2.46 -9.26
C MET A 129 5.86 -2.04 -10.71
N GLY A 130 4.89 -1.54 -11.46
CA GLY A 130 5.14 -0.85 -12.73
C GLY A 130 5.89 0.48 -12.57
N ALA A 131 5.87 1.09 -11.39
CA ALA A 131 6.56 2.34 -11.08
C ALA A 131 8.07 2.09 -10.90
N TRP A 132 8.81 2.18 -12.00
CA TRP A 132 10.20 1.73 -12.10
C TRP A 132 11.15 2.38 -11.08
N ARG A 133 11.00 3.68 -10.79
CA ARG A 133 11.86 4.38 -9.81
C ARG A 133 11.59 3.92 -8.38
N ILE A 134 10.32 3.71 -8.03
CA ILE A 134 9.93 3.16 -6.72
C ILE A 134 10.52 1.76 -6.54
N VAL A 135 10.48 0.95 -7.58
CA VAL A 135 11.02 -0.41 -7.59
C VAL A 135 12.53 -0.43 -7.34
N GLU A 136 13.29 0.55 -7.82
CA GLU A 136 14.72 0.65 -7.54
C GLU A 136 14.99 0.84 -6.03
N THR A 137 14.17 1.62 -5.35
CA THR A 137 14.23 1.73 -3.89
C THR A 137 13.84 0.40 -3.22
N LEU A 138 12.71 -0.20 -3.63
CA LEU A 138 12.18 -1.42 -3.02
C LEU A 138 13.12 -2.62 -3.18
N SER A 139 13.73 -2.78 -4.36
CA SER A 139 14.65 -3.88 -4.63
C SER A 139 15.91 -3.86 -3.75
N ARG A 140 16.25 -2.69 -3.20
CA ARG A 140 17.41 -2.49 -2.30
C ARG A 140 17.06 -2.59 -0.82
N THR A 141 15.78 -2.70 -0.47
CA THR A 141 15.36 -2.88 0.94
C THR A 141 15.49 -4.31 1.45
N GLY A 142 15.70 -5.30 0.54
CA GLY A 142 15.69 -6.72 0.87
C GLY A 142 14.29 -7.27 1.23
N GLY A 143 13.26 -6.42 1.29
CA GLY A 143 11.93 -6.77 1.81
C GLY A 143 11.01 -7.50 0.82
N PHE A 144 11.43 -7.69 -0.43
CA PHE A 144 10.60 -8.29 -1.49
C PHE A 144 11.14 -9.62 -2.05
N GLY A 145 12.12 -10.23 -1.37
CA GLY A 145 12.45 -11.65 -1.58
C GLY A 145 11.29 -12.55 -1.13
N VAL A 146 11.08 -13.70 -1.79
CA VAL A 146 9.89 -14.56 -1.57
C VAL A 146 9.68 -14.93 -0.11
N ASN A 147 10.75 -15.18 0.64
CA ASN A 147 10.69 -15.60 2.05
C ASN A 147 10.25 -14.49 3.01
N VAL A 148 10.45 -13.23 2.65
CA VAL A 148 10.16 -12.07 3.50
C VAL A 148 8.98 -11.24 2.97
N CYS A 149 8.67 -11.33 1.68
CA CYS A 149 7.65 -10.55 1.00
C CYS A 149 6.29 -10.69 1.70
N ARG A 150 5.87 -11.91 2.07
CA ARG A 150 4.60 -12.14 2.76
C ARG A 150 4.49 -11.33 4.05
N ARG A 151 5.55 -11.28 4.85
CA ARG A 151 5.57 -10.49 6.09
C ARG A 151 5.35 -9.01 5.80
N ARG A 152 6.01 -8.47 4.76
CA ARG A 152 5.83 -7.07 4.33
C ARG A 152 4.41 -6.78 3.88
N LEU A 153 3.79 -7.69 3.15
CA LEU A 153 2.39 -7.56 2.75
C LEU A 153 1.44 -7.55 3.96
N LEU A 154 1.70 -8.40 4.97
CA LEU A 154 0.93 -8.43 6.21
C LEU A 154 1.15 -7.15 7.06
N GLU A 155 2.36 -6.61 7.13
CA GLU A 155 2.64 -5.34 7.80
C GLU A 155 1.88 -4.19 7.13
N THR A 156 1.87 -4.15 5.79
CA THR A 156 1.09 -3.18 5.04
C THR A 156 -0.41 -3.33 5.28
N LEU A 157 -0.91 -4.56 5.30
CA LEU A 157 -2.32 -4.84 5.60
C LEU A 157 -2.67 -4.45 7.04
N LEU A 158 -1.77 -4.66 8.01
CA LEU A 158 -1.99 -4.21 9.39
C LEU A 158 -2.17 -2.70 9.46
N HIS A 159 -1.27 -1.93 8.80
CA HIS A 159 -1.41 -0.49 8.71
C HIS A 159 -2.77 -0.09 8.13
N PHE A 160 -3.15 -0.68 7.00
CA PHE A 160 -4.44 -0.42 6.37
C PHE A 160 -5.61 -0.70 7.32
N VAL A 161 -5.64 -1.86 7.99
CA VAL A 161 -6.70 -2.23 8.93
C VAL A 161 -6.78 -1.23 10.08
N GLN A 162 -5.65 -0.80 10.64
CA GLN A 162 -5.60 0.19 11.71
C GLN A 162 -6.12 1.56 11.26
N VAL A 163 -5.83 1.97 10.02
CA VAL A 163 -6.30 3.25 9.45
C VAL A 163 -7.80 3.25 9.23
N VAL A 164 -8.38 2.13 8.78
CA VAL A 164 -9.81 2.09 8.48
C VAL A 164 -10.69 1.66 9.65
N GLU A 165 -10.12 1.28 10.77
CA GLU A 165 -10.81 0.69 11.91
C GLU A 165 -11.90 1.60 12.51
N SER A 166 -11.58 2.85 12.79
CA SER A 166 -12.47 3.86 13.34
C SER A 166 -11.89 5.26 13.25
N LEU A 167 -12.69 6.31 13.49
CA LEU A 167 -12.16 7.67 13.59
C LEU A 167 -11.15 7.81 14.73
N ASP A 168 -11.42 7.21 15.88
CA ASP A 168 -10.51 7.29 17.02
C ASP A 168 -9.17 6.62 16.74
N SER A 169 -9.16 5.63 15.84
CA SER A 169 -7.91 5.02 15.41
C SER A 169 -7.00 5.95 14.62
N ILE A 170 -7.54 6.87 13.82
CA ILE A 170 -6.75 7.75 12.95
C ILE A 170 -6.61 9.20 13.44
N LYS A 171 -7.33 9.57 14.49
CA LYS A 171 -7.08 10.83 15.20
C LYS A 171 -5.75 10.78 15.93
N PRO A 172 -5.15 11.94 16.28
CA PRO A 172 -3.94 11.97 17.10
C PRO A 172 -4.03 11.03 18.30
N HIS A 173 -2.94 10.32 18.59
CA HIS A 173 -2.81 9.26 19.60
C HIS A 173 -3.55 7.94 19.30
N GLY A 174 -4.32 7.82 18.24
CA GLY A 174 -4.96 6.58 17.83
C GLY A 174 -3.97 5.57 17.22
N ARG A 175 -4.37 4.29 17.15
CA ARG A 175 -3.49 3.20 16.65
C ARG A 175 -3.12 3.37 15.19
N GLY A 176 -4.05 3.76 14.32
CA GLY A 176 -3.81 4.02 12.90
C GLY A 176 -2.97 5.27 12.69
N PHE A 177 -3.16 6.30 13.52
CA PHE A 177 -2.29 7.48 13.55
C PHE A 177 -0.86 7.10 13.93
N ALA A 178 -0.66 6.42 15.05
CA ALA A 178 0.66 5.97 15.48
C ALA A 178 1.33 5.06 14.44
N SER A 179 0.56 4.20 13.76
CA SER A 179 1.01 3.37 12.65
C SER A 179 1.51 4.22 11.48
N SER A 180 0.76 5.26 11.08
CA SER A 180 1.15 6.18 10.00
C SER A 180 2.45 6.93 10.32
N VAL A 181 2.61 7.42 11.55
CA VAL A 181 3.84 8.08 12.01
C VAL A 181 5.02 7.11 12.03
N ARG A 182 4.83 5.87 12.49
CA ARG A 182 5.89 4.83 12.45
C ARG A 182 6.33 4.55 11.02
N VAL A 183 5.39 4.43 10.07
CA VAL A 183 5.71 4.23 8.65
C VAL A 183 6.47 5.43 8.08
N ARG A 184 6.09 6.66 8.44
CA ARG A 184 6.81 7.89 8.07
C ARG A 184 8.27 7.85 8.54
N LEU A 185 8.51 7.52 9.80
CA LEU A 185 9.87 7.40 10.36
C LEU A 185 10.65 6.21 9.75
N LEU A 186 9.95 5.11 9.41
CA LEU A 186 10.54 4.00 8.67
C LEU A 186 11.01 4.46 7.29
N HIS A 187 10.24 5.28 6.58
CA HIS A 187 10.60 5.83 5.27
C HIS A 187 11.86 6.70 5.37
N ALA A 188 11.96 7.57 6.37
CA ALA A 188 13.16 8.36 6.62
C ALA A 188 14.38 7.47 6.92
N ASN A 189 14.20 6.40 7.69
CA ASN A 189 15.28 5.46 8.00
C ASN A 189 15.77 4.69 6.76
N VAL A 190 14.85 4.23 5.90
CA VAL A 190 15.18 3.57 4.63
C VAL A 190 15.95 4.52 3.70
N ARG A 191 15.47 5.76 3.54
CA ARG A 191 16.14 6.81 2.76
C ARG A 191 17.57 7.00 3.22
N ARG A 192 17.76 7.27 4.51
CA ARG A 192 19.07 7.49 5.11
C ARG A 192 20.01 6.30 4.91
N ARG A 193 19.51 5.09 5.02
CA ARG A 193 20.31 3.88 4.84
C ARG A 193 20.76 3.70 3.39
N ILE A 194 19.88 3.87 2.41
CA ILE A 194 20.23 3.77 1.00
C ILE A 194 21.27 4.86 0.63
N MET A 195 21.06 6.10 1.08
CA MET A 195 22.00 7.21 0.84
C MET A 195 23.35 6.98 1.49
N ARG A 196 23.39 6.33 2.66
CA ARG A 196 24.67 5.93 3.29
C ARG A 196 25.38 4.86 2.48
N LEU A 197 24.66 3.86 1.98
CA LEU A 197 25.23 2.82 1.11
C LEU A 197 25.75 3.39 -0.20
N GLU A 198 25.07 4.36 -0.80
CA GLU A 198 25.55 5.07 -1.99
C GLU A 198 26.87 5.79 -1.72
N LYS A 199 26.99 6.50 -0.59
CA LYS A 199 28.26 7.15 -0.18
C LYS A 199 29.40 6.16 0.02
N GLN A 200 29.11 4.95 0.54
CA GLN A 200 30.10 3.90 0.78
C GLN A 200 30.46 3.10 -0.49
N ARG A 201 29.52 3.03 -1.43
CA ARG A 201 29.63 2.24 -2.66
C ARG A 201 29.02 3.04 -3.81
N PRO A 202 29.76 4.01 -4.40
CA PRO A 202 29.27 4.82 -5.50
C PRO A 202 28.70 3.96 -6.64
N GLY A 203 27.52 4.33 -7.14
CA GLY A 203 26.77 3.58 -8.14
C GLY A 203 25.81 2.53 -7.55
N TYR A 204 25.71 2.42 -6.21
CA TYR A 204 24.70 1.56 -5.57
C TYR A 204 23.28 2.07 -5.81
N TYR A 205 23.08 3.40 -5.83
CA TYR A 205 21.78 4.02 -6.08
C TYR A 205 21.96 5.32 -6.89
N ASP A 206 21.45 5.34 -8.11
CA ASP A 206 21.55 6.50 -9.01
C ASP A 206 20.49 7.56 -8.65
N THR A 207 20.88 8.57 -7.89
CA THR A 207 19.99 9.66 -7.46
C THR A 207 19.63 10.64 -8.59
N GLU A 208 20.40 10.69 -9.68
CA GLU A 208 20.07 11.53 -10.84
C GLU A 208 18.93 10.89 -11.64
N GLN A 209 19.00 9.58 -11.84
CA GLN A 209 18.02 8.84 -12.62
C GLN A 209 16.75 8.54 -11.82
N TRP A 210 16.88 8.18 -10.53
CA TRP A 210 15.78 7.67 -9.71
C TRP A 210 15.28 8.66 -8.67
N GLY A 211 15.96 9.79 -8.50
CA GLY A 211 15.69 10.76 -7.44
C GLY A 211 16.19 10.29 -6.07
N VAL A 212 15.96 11.08 -5.03
CA VAL A 212 16.25 10.67 -3.65
C VAL A 212 15.37 9.46 -3.26
N PRO A 213 15.89 8.43 -2.57
CA PRO A 213 15.06 7.32 -2.13
C PRO A 213 13.87 7.77 -1.29
N ILE A 214 12.67 7.31 -1.61
CA ILE A 214 11.41 7.72 -0.95
C ILE A 214 11.26 9.25 -0.95
N ASN A 215 11.39 9.84 -2.14
CA ASN A 215 11.12 11.24 -2.41
C ASN A 215 9.60 11.52 -2.42
N ASP A 216 9.24 12.80 -2.57
CA ASP A 216 7.83 13.21 -2.57
C ASP A 216 7.03 12.59 -3.73
N LEU A 217 7.62 12.43 -4.92
CA LEU A 217 6.95 11.76 -6.04
C LEU A 217 6.67 10.27 -5.74
N HIS A 218 7.61 9.56 -5.10
CA HIS A 218 7.40 8.19 -4.67
C HIS A 218 6.26 8.08 -3.64
N GLN A 219 6.19 9.01 -2.69
CA GLN A 219 5.11 9.06 -1.70
C GLN A 219 3.78 9.39 -2.33
N VAL A 220 3.71 10.42 -3.19
CA VAL A 220 2.51 10.76 -3.97
C VAL A 220 2.05 9.57 -4.81
N GLY A 221 2.95 8.92 -5.56
CA GLY A 221 2.63 7.73 -6.35
C GLY A 221 2.08 6.58 -5.51
N THR A 222 2.59 6.41 -4.30
CA THR A 222 2.08 5.40 -3.36
C THR A 222 0.68 5.76 -2.87
N VAL A 223 0.43 7.00 -2.44
CA VAL A 223 -0.91 7.46 -2.02
C VAL A 223 -1.90 7.39 -3.18
N VAL A 224 -1.49 7.78 -4.40
CA VAL A 224 -2.29 7.60 -5.63
C VAL A 224 -2.69 6.14 -5.81
N ALA A 225 -1.77 5.21 -5.65
CA ALA A 225 -2.05 3.78 -5.83
C ALA A 225 -3.06 3.23 -4.82
N TYR A 226 -3.02 3.71 -3.56
CA TYR A 226 -3.92 3.27 -2.49
C TYR A 226 -5.30 3.95 -2.51
N SER A 227 -5.38 5.14 -3.09
CA SER A 227 -6.59 5.96 -3.06
C SER A 227 -7.22 6.13 -4.45
N VAL A 228 -6.63 6.95 -5.29
CA VAL A 228 -7.21 7.42 -6.56
C VAL A 228 -7.31 6.27 -7.57
N SER A 229 -6.24 5.48 -7.72
CA SER A 229 -6.25 4.33 -8.64
C SER A 229 -7.30 3.28 -8.25
N LEU A 230 -7.63 3.17 -6.97
CA LEU A 230 -8.66 2.25 -6.51
C LEU A 230 -10.02 2.66 -7.06
N VAL A 231 -10.42 3.92 -6.89
CA VAL A 231 -11.77 4.40 -7.26
C VAL A 231 -11.92 4.66 -8.76
N PHE A 232 -10.86 5.07 -9.47
CA PHE A 232 -10.94 5.42 -10.90
C PHE A 232 -10.50 4.30 -11.85
N LEU A 233 -9.71 3.32 -11.40
CA LEU A 233 -9.22 2.25 -12.27
C LEU A 233 -9.70 0.87 -11.83
N SER A 234 -9.50 0.52 -10.54
CA SER A 234 -9.64 -0.85 -10.09
C SER A 234 -11.08 -1.25 -9.84
N LEU A 235 -11.83 -0.45 -9.09
CA LEU A 235 -13.25 -0.70 -8.82
C LEU A 235 -14.10 -0.73 -10.10
N PRO A 236 -13.93 0.21 -11.07
CA PRO A 236 -14.60 0.10 -12.37
C PRO A 236 -14.30 -1.20 -13.12
N ARG A 237 -13.06 -1.70 -13.08
CA ARG A 237 -12.69 -3.00 -13.67
C ARG A 237 -13.35 -4.20 -12.97
N MET A 238 -13.80 -4.02 -11.74
CA MET A 238 -14.62 -5.00 -11.02
C MET A 238 -16.12 -4.80 -11.23
N GLY A 239 -16.56 -3.77 -11.97
CA GLY A 239 -17.97 -3.44 -12.19
C GLY A 239 -18.59 -2.62 -11.04
N VAL A 240 -17.77 -1.93 -10.24
CA VAL A 240 -18.21 -1.02 -9.18
C VAL A 240 -17.96 0.42 -9.62
N PHE A 241 -19.02 1.20 -9.72
CA PHE A 241 -18.98 2.62 -10.08
C PHE A 241 -19.38 3.45 -8.86
N CYS A 242 -18.45 4.23 -8.36
CA CYS A 242 -18.66 5.05 -7.18
C CYS A 242 -19.34 6.37 -7.53
N THR A 243 -20.17 6.88 -6.62
CA THR A 243 -20.69 8.25 -6.72
C THR A 243 -19.58 9.27 -6.44
N GLU A 244 -19.72 10.50 -6.91
CA GLU A 244 -18.76 11.58 -6.62
C GLU A 244 -18.56 11.79 -5.12
N GLN A 245 -19.62 11.70 -4.30
CA GLN A 245 -19.55 11.80 -2.86
C GLN A 245 -18.72 10.65 -2.25
N GLN A 246 -18.92 9.41 -2.70
CA GLN A 246 -18.15 8.26 -2.22
C GLN A 246 -16.66 8.42 -2.58
N ILE A 247 -16.36 8.92 -3.77
CA ILE A 247 -14.99 9.21 -4.18
C ILE A 247 -14.37 10.29 -3.27
N ALA A 248 -15.07 11.42 -3.09
CA ALA A 248 -14.60 12.50 -2.25
C ALA A 248 -14.37 12.05 -0.79
N ASP A 249 -15.29 11.26 -0.22
CA ASP A 249 -15.18 10.73 1.15
C ASP A 249 -13.97 9.78 1.30
N TYR A 250 -13.76 8.90 0.32
CA TYR A 250 -12.61 7.98 0.33
C TYR A 250 -11.28 8.73 0.15
N LEU A 251 -11.25 9.74 -0.71
CA LEU A 251 -10.06 10.58 -0.89
C LEU A 251 -9.74 11.40 0.36
N ALA A 252 -10.75 11.91 1.09
CA ALA A 252 -10.54 12.64 2.34
C ALA A 252 -9.83 11.78 3.41
N LEU A 253 -10.21 10.50 3.53
CA LEU A 253 -9.52 9.54 4.40
C LEU A 253 -8.03 9.44 4.04
N TRP A 254 -7.72 9.22 2.76
CA TRP A 254 -6.33 9.05 2.33
C TRP A 254 -5.54 10.37 2.28
N ARG A 255 -6.21 11.50 2.12
CA ARG A 255 -5.58 12.82 2.26
C ARG A 255 -5.05 13.03 3.68
N TRP A 256 -5.86 12.69 4.70
CA TRP A 256 -5.42 12.74 6.09
C TRP A 256 -4.27 11.77 6.36
N VAL A 257 -4.38 10.52 5.94
CA VAL A 257 -3.31 9.52 6.11
C VAL A 257 -2.01 9.97 5.42
N GLY A 258 -2.09 10.46 4.17
CA GLY A 258 -0.95 10.99 3.43
C GLY A 258 -0.29 12.17 4.15
N TYR A 259 -1.08 13.10 4.68
CA TYR A 259 -0.59 14.22 5.46
C TYR A 259 0.20 13.77 6.70
N VAL A 260 -0.34 12.85 7.49
CA VAL A 260 0.35 12.30 8.67
C VAL A 260 1.63 11.57 8.27
N MET A 261 1.65 10.93 7.10
CA MET A 261 2.82 10.25 6.55
C MET A 261 3.85 11.19 5.90
N GLY A 262 3.62 12.52 5.91
CA GLY A 262 4.54 13.50 5.36
C GLY A 262 4.53 13.58 3.83
N THR A 263 3.47 13.12 3.18
CA THR A 263 3.28 13.24 1.73
C THR A 263 2.64 14.58 1.39
N PRO A 264 3.07 15.30 0.34
CA PRO A 264 2.33 16.44 -0.20
C PRO A 264 0.92 16.01 -0.64
N VAL A 265 -0.14 16.67 -0.14
CA VAL A 265 -1.54 16.22 -0.32
C VAL A 265 -2.48 17.26 -0.93
N ASP A 266 -1.98 18.39 -1.38
CA ASP A 266 -2.80 19.49 -1.95
C ASP A 266 -3.54 19.06 -3.22
N TRP A 267 -2.94 18.18 -4.01
CA TRP A 267 -3.53 17.57 -5.20
C TRP A 267 -4.76 16.68 -4.88
N MET A 268 -4.99 16.33 -3.62
CA MET A 268 -6.18 15.57 -3.18
C MET A 268 -7.34 16.47 -2.74
N SER A 269 -7.28 17.77 -2.98
CA SER A 269 -8.32 18.72 -2.57
C SER A 269 -9.67 18.45 -3.24
N THR A 270 -9.68 17.95 -4.46
CA THR A 270 -10.88 17.53 -5.18
C THR A 270 -10.69 16.20 -5.92
N PRO A 271 -11.77 15.44 -6.20
CA PRO A 271 -11.69 14.25 -7.03
C PRO A 271 -11.08 14.51 -8.42
N ALA A 272 -11.32 15.67 -9.02
CA ALA A 272 -10.82 16.02 -10.33
C ALA A 272 -9.30 16.26 -10.33
N THR A 273 -8.77 17.03 -9.37
CA THR A 273 -7.32 17.24 -9.23
C THR A 273 -6.58 15.95 -8.83
N ALA A 274 -7.21 15.13 -7.99
CA ALA A 274 -6.67 13.83 -7.61
C ALA A 274 -6.58 12.88 -8.83
N LYS A 275 -7.61 12.82 -9.66
CA LYS A 275 -7.61 12.05 -10.90
C LYS A 275 -6.54 12.54 -11.86
N ALA A 276 -6.42 13.85 -12.07
CA ALA A 276 -5.40 14.44 -12.93
C ALA A 276 -3.97 14.13 -12.44
N MET A 277 -3.71 14.17 -11.12
CA MET A 277 -2.44 13.75 -10.55
C MET A 277 -2.17 12.26 -10.78
N MET A 278 -3.15 11.39 -10.60
CA MET A 278 -3.02 9.97 -10.89
C MET A 278 -2.61 9.74 -12.35
N GLU A 279 -3.30 10.36 -13.29
CA GLU A 279 -3.03 10.23 -14.73
C GLU A 279 -1.63 10.74 -15.09
N ALA A 280 -1.19 11.84 -14.48
CA ALA A 280 0.16 12.37 -14.66
C ALA A 280 1.24 11.43 -14.08
N VAL A 281 0.99 10.84 -12.90
CA VAL A 281 1.87 9.82 -12.29
C VAL A 281 1.95 8.56 -13.15
N LEU A 282 0.83 8.10 -13.71
CA LEU A 282 0.83 6.96 -14.63
C LEU A 282 1.73 7.21 -15.84
N VAL A 283 1.64 8.39 -16.46
CA VAL A 283 2.49 8.77 -17.61
C VAL A 283 3.97 8.87 -17.22
N SER A 284 4.27 9.44 -16.05
CA SER A 284 5.64 9.69 -15.61
C SER A 284 6.34 8.45 -15.10
N GLU A 285 5.64 7.62 -14.31
CA GLU A 285 6.27 6.62 -13.47
C GLU A 285 6.04 5.17 -13.92
N ILE A 286 4.94 4.86 -14.63
CA ILE A 286 4.67 3.46 -14.99
C ILE A 286 5.46 3.08 -16.23
N LYS A 287 6.61 2.44 -15.99
CA LYS A 287 7.53 1.92 -17.00
C LYS A 287 8.19 0.64 -16.46
N PRO A 288 7.50 -0.51 -16.52
CA PRO A 288 8.01 -1.75 -15.95
C PRO A 288 9.44 -2.09 -16.41
N SER A 289 10.31 -2.33 -15.43
CA SER A 289 11.70 -2.75 -15.61
C SER A 289 11.88 -4.25 -15.29
N SER A 290 13.09 -4.79 -15.47
CA SER A 290 13.41 -6.14 -15.01
C SER A 290 13.21 -6.31 -13.51
N ASN A 291 13.57 -5.30 -12.69
CA ASN A 291 13.31 -5.31 -11.26
C ASN A 291 11.81 -5.27 -10.94
N SER A 292 11.01 -4.55 -11.74
CA SER A 292 9.53 -4.56 -11.66
C SER A 292 8.99 -5.98 -11.83
N GLN A 293 9.47 -6.72 -12.82
CA GLN A 293 9.07 -8.11 -13.08
C GLN A 293 9.44 -9.04 -11.93
N ILE A 294 10.65 -8.90 -11.38
CA ILE A 294 11.13 -9.70 -10.26
C ILE A 294 10.22 -9.48 -9.04
N ILE A 295 10.01 -8.25 -8.63
CA ILE A 295 9.22 -7.95 -7.42
C ILE A 295 7.75 -8.32 -7.59
N ALA A 296 7.12 -8.03 -8.74
CA ALA A 296 5.73 -8.42 -9.01
C ALA A 296 5.53 -9.94 -8.94
N ASN A 297 6.47 -10.71 -9.51
CA ASN A 297 6.41 -12.17 -9.45
C ASN A 297 6.70 -12.73 -8.05
N ASN A 298 7.56 -12.08 -7.26
CA ASN A 298 7.78 -12.43 -5.86
C ASN A 298 6.53 -12.18 -4.99
N ILE A 299 5.79 -11.10 -5.24
CA ILE A 299 4.49 -10.84 -4.58
C ILE A 299 3.50 -11.97 -4.89
N LEU A 300 3.35 -12.36 -6.17
CA LEU A 300 2.50 -13.49 -6.54
C LEU A 300 2.97 -14.80 -5.88
N ALA A 301 4.26 -15.07 -5.88
CA ALA A 301 4.84 -16.25 -5.27
C ALA A 301 4.56 -16.31 -3.76
N ALA A 302 4.74 -15.19 -3.04
CA ALA A 302 4.50 -15.08 -1.62
C ALA A 302 3.03 -15.29 -1.23
N GLN A 303 2.09 -15.01 -2.13
CA GLN A 303 0.66 -15.23 -1.93
C GLN A 303 0.18 -16.61 -2.42
N THR A 304 0.94 -17.27 -3.31
CA THR A 304 0.57 -18.55 -3.87
C THR A 304 0.49 -19.62 -2.79
N ASN A 305 -0.66 -20.31 -2.71
CA ASN A 305 -0.96 -21.36 -1.73
C ASN A 305 -0.69 -20.95 -0.26
N SER A 306 -0.89 -19.68 0.01
CA SER A 306 -0.70 -19.11 1.34
C SER A 306 -2.03 -18.99 2.08
N PRO A 307 -2.03 -19.20 3.42
CA PRO A 307 -3.23 -18.97 4.22
C PRO A 307 -3.75 -17.52 4.07
N PRO A 308 -5.05 -17.28 4.28
CA PRO A 308 -6.11 -18.26 4.56
C PRO A 308 -6.71 -18.91 3.32
N LEU A 309 -6.53 -18.33 2.13
CA LEU A 309 -7.26 -18.69 0.91
C LEU A 309 -6.60 -19.81 0.09
N TYR A 310 -5.31 -20.06 0.30
CA TYR A 310 -4.53 -21.04 -0.45
C TYR A 310 -4.71 -20.95 -1.98
N ALA A 311 -4.86 -19.74 -2.49
CA ALA A 311 -5.12 -19.47 -3.89
C ALA A 311 -3.97 -19.95 -4.80
N SER A 312 -4.32 -20.58 -5.92
CA SER A 312 -3.33 -21.03 -6.89
C SER A 312 -2.69 -19.84 -7.62
N ARG A 313 -1.44 -20.00 -8.11
CA ARG A 313 -0.76 -18.97 -8.91
C ARG A 313 -1.57 -18.55 -10.14
N GLN A 314 -2.26 -19.49 -10.80
CA GLN A 314 -3.11 -19.22 -11.96
C GLN A 314 -4.31 -18.32 -11.61
N PHE A 315 -4.93 -18.56 -10.46
CA PHE A 315 -6.05 -17.72 -9.99
C PHE A 315 -5.57 -16.32 -9.61
N LEU A 316 -4.44 -16.21 -8.90
CA LEU A 316 -3.83 -14.90 -8.57
C LEU A 316 -3.41 -14.15 -9.84
N ALA A 317 -2.87 -14.82 -10.84
CA ALA A 317 -2.58 -14.25 -12.15
C ALA A 317 -3.85 -13.74 -12.85
N ALA A 318 -4.97 -14.47 -12.76
CA ALA A 318 -6.24 -14.03 -13.33
C ALA A 318 -6.77 -12.76 -12.68
N LEU A 319 -6.63 -12.62 -11.36
CA LEU A 319 -6.95 -11.39 -10.64
C LEU A 319 -6.02 -10.23 -11.05
N ALA A 320 -4.72 -10.51 -11.20
CA ALA A 320 -3.76 -9.51 -11.67
C ALA A 320 -4.10 -8.99 -13.07
N TYR A 321 -4.42 -9.88 -14.00
CA TYR A 321 -4.86 -9.50 -15.36
C TYR A 321 -6.17 -8.72 -15.36
N ARG A 322 -7.14 -9.13 -14.53
CA ARG A 322 -8.42 -8.43 -14.41
C ARG A 322 -8.25 -7.00 -13.89
N LEU A 323 -7.43 -6.82 -12.86
CA LEU A 323 -7.33 -5.53 -12.14
C LEU A 323 -6.31 -4.57 -12.76
N ASN A 324 -5.25 -5.07 -13.40
CA ASN A 324 -4.23 -4.23 -14.03
C ASN A 324 -4.41 -4.08 -15.54
N GLY A 325 -5.20 -4.95 -16.15
CA GLY A 325 -5.31 -5.05 -17.61
C GLY A 325 -4.22 -5.92 -18.23
N GLU A 326 -4.42 -6.33 -19.48
CA GLU A 326 -3.51 -7.24 -20.20
C GLU A 326 -2.12 -6.61 -20.43
N GLU A 327 -2.08 -5.33 -20.78
CA GLU A 327 -0.82 -4.65 -21.12
C GLU A 327 0.14 -4.58 -19.92
N LEU A 328 -0.33 -4.11 -18.77
CA LEU A 328 0.52 -3.99 -17.58
C LEU A 328 0.88 -5.36 -16.99
N ALA A 329 -0.07 -6.29 -16.92
CA ALA A 329 0.19 -7.62 -16.41
C ALA A 329 1.23 -8.37 -17.27
N THR A 330 1.17 -8.23 -18.60
CA THR A 330 2.16 -8.78 -19.53
C THR A 330 3.52 -8.10 -19.36
N ALA A 331 3.56 -6.78 -19.25
CA ALA A 331 4.81 -6.02 -19.05
C ALA A 331 5.50 -6.38 -17.73
N LEU A 332 4.73 -6.74 -16.69
CA LEU A 332 5.24 -7.28 -15.43
C LEU A 332 5.63 -8.76 -15.49
N ASN A 333 5.62 -9.36 -16.67
CA ASN A 333 5.96 -10.77 -16.91
C ASN A 333 5.13 -11.75 -16.06
N ILE A 334 3.84 -11.43 -15.86
CA ILE A 334 2.92 -12.34 -15.18
C ILE A 334 2.42 -13.36 -16.20
N ALA A 335 2.54 -14.66 -15.88
CA ALA A 335 2.08 -15.72 -16.77
C ALA A 335 0.58 -15.59 -17.08
N ARG A 336 0.22 -15.68 -18.37
CA ARG A 336 -1.18 -15.54 -18.80
C ARG A 336 -2.02 -16.70 -18.24
N PRO A 337 -3.09 -16.39 -17.47
CA PRO A 337 -3.95 -17.41 -16.91
C PRO A 337 -4.84 -18.02 -17.99
N ASN A 338 -5.22 -19.29 -17.82
CA ASN A 338 -6.18 -19.92 -18.71
C ASN A 338 -7.60 -19.36 -18.51
N ILE A 339 -8.50 -19.65 -19.46
CA ILE A 339 -9.87 -19.10 -19.47
C ILE A 339 -10.67 -19.50 -18.22
N TRP A 340 -10.45 -20.70 -17.69
CA TRP A 340 -11.13 -21.20 -16.50
C TRP A 340 -10.88 -20.29 -15.28
N TYR A 341 -9.62 -19.95 -15.01
CA TYR A 341 -9.29 -19.05 -13.91
C TYR A 341 -9.74 -17.62 -14.13
N ARG A 342 -9.76 -17.14 -15.39
CA ARG A 342 -10.34 -15.84 -15.75
C ARG A 342 -11.83 -15.81 -15.44
N SER A 343 -12.56 -16.89 -15.75
CA SER A 343 -14.00 -17.02 -15.43
C SER A 343 -14.24 -17.08 -13.92
N LEU A 344 -13.42 -17.82 -13.16
CA LEU A 344 -13.53 -17.85 -11.70
C LEU A 344 -13.27 -16.48 -11.07
N ALA A 345 -12.28 -15.72 -11.53
CA ALA A 345 -12.03 -14.36 -11.08
C ALA A 345 -13.20 -13.41 -11.42
N GLY A 346 -13.86 -13.63 -12.57
CA GLY A 346 -15.09 -12.94 -12.94
C GLY A 346 -16.24 -13.25 -12.00
N LEU A 347 -16.47 -14.52 -11.72
CA LEU A 347 -17.50 -14.97 -10.77
C LEU A 347 -17.26 -14.40 -9.37
N GLN A 348 -16.02 -14.47 -8.85
CA GLN A 348 -15.68 -13.86 -7.56
C GLN A 348 -16.04 -12.37 -7.53
N GLY A 349 -15.70 -11.61 -8.59
CA GLY A 349 -16.07 -10.20 -8.70
C GLY A 349 -17.57 -9.97 -8.64
N ALA A 350 -18.37 -10.78 -9.36
CA ALA A 350 -19.83 -10.69 -9.34
C ALA A 350 -20.41 -10.97 -7.94
N MET A 351 -19.87 -11.98 -7.24
CA MET A 351 -20.30 -12.31 -5.87
C MET A 351 -19.96 -11.20 -4.87
N LEU A 352 -18.79 -10.60 -4.99
CA LEU A 352 -18.41 -9.45 -4.16
C LEU A 352 -19.32 -8.25 -4.43
N ASN A 353 -19.69 -8.00 -5.69
CA ASN A 353 -20.62 -6.92 -6.04
C ASN A 353 -22.02 -7.16 -5.46
N LEU A 354 -22.53 -8.38 -5.53
CA LEU A 354 -23.77 -8.75 -4.88
C LEU A 354 -23.72 -8.51 -3.37
N SER A 355 -22.63 -8.89 -2.72
CA SER A 355 -22.42 -8.66 -1.29
C SER A 355 -22.40 -7.18 -0.93
N SER A 356 -21.72 -6.33 -1.72
CA SER A 356 -21.66 -4.88 -1.45
C SER A 356 -22.97 -4.16 -1.74
N SER A 357 -23.74 -4.62 -2.73
CA SER A 357 -25.09 -4.11 -3.01
C SER A 357 -26.04 -4.45 -1.86
N ASN A 358 -26.00 -5.68 -1.36
CA ASN A 358 -26.82 -6.10 -0.23
C ASN A 358 -26.45 -5.34 1.06
N TYR A 359 -25.16 -4.98 1.25
CA TYR A 359 -24.74 -4.18 2.41
C TYR A 359 -25.48 -2.84 2.48
N ALA A 360 -25.65 -2.17 1.37
CA ALA A 360 -26.36 -0.87 1.32
C ALA A 360 -27.83 -0.98 1.73
N LEU A 361 -28.44 -2.16 1.58
CA LEU A 361 -29.83 -2.43 1.94
C LEU A 361 -30.02 -2.85 3.42
N LEU A 362 -28.93 -3.17 4.13
CA LEU A 362 -29.01 -3.61 5.53
C LEU A 362 -29.36 -2.45 6.47
N PRO A 363 -30.15 -2.71 7.54
CA PRO A 363 -30.31 -1.76 8.63
C PRO A 363 -28.95 -1.37 9.24
N GLN A 364 -28.83 -0.13 9.71
CA GLN A 364 -27.56 0.40 10.25
C GLN A 364 -26.95 -0.47 11.36
N ALA A 365 -27.79 -1.04 12.25
CA ALA A 365 -27.29 -1.93 13.31
C ALA A 365 -26.64 -3.21 12.76
N TRP A 366 -27.13 -3.73 11.63
CA TRP A 366 -26.58 -4.91 10.97
C TRP A 366 -25.30 -4.56 10.22
N GLN A 367 -25.24 -3.39 9.55
CA GLN A 367 -24.02 -2.87 8.96
C GLN A 367 -22.93 -2.76 10.03
N ALA A 368 -23.21 -2.12 11.18
CA ALA A 368 -22.25 -1.96 12.27
C ALA A 368 -21.75 -3.31 12.83
N ARG A 369 -22.62 -4.31 12.97
CA ARG A 369 -22.23 -5.67 13.39
C ARG A 369 -21.31 -6.34 12.37
N ARG A 370 -21.63 -6.23 11.08
CA ARG A 370 -20.80 -6.76 9.99
C ARG A 370 -19.44 -6.09 9.95
N ASP A 371 -19.40 -4.78 10.05
CA ASP A 371 -18.16 -3.99 10.04
C ASP A 371 -17.26 -4.39 11.21
N LYS A 372 -17.82 -4.53 12.42
CA LYS A 372 -17.08 -5.01 13.60
C LYS A 372 -16.52 -6.42 13.40
N LYS A 373 -17.30 -7.35 12.82
CA LYS A 373 -16.84 -8.71 12.50
C LYS A 373 -15.70 -8.66 11.46
N LEU A 374 -15.80 -7.83 10.42
CA LEU A 374 -14.75 -7.67 9.41
C LEU A 374 -13.45 -7.12 10.00
N ILE A 375 -13.53 -6.12 10.89
CA ILE A 375 -12.35 -5.60 11.61
C ILE A 375 -11.68 -6.71 12.41
N GLN A 376 -12.47 -7.44 13.23
CA GLN A 376 -11.95 -8.54 14.07
C GLN A 376 -11.33 -9.64 13.22
N TYR A 377 -11.98 -10.03 12.13
CA TYR A 377 -11.45 -11.03 11.19
C TYR A 377 -10.12 -10.56 10.57
N SER A 378 -10.05 -9.30 10.15
CA SER A 378 -8.85 -8.74 9.52
C SER A 378 -7.69 -8.65 10.51
N HIS A 379 -7.94 -8.20 11.73
CA HIS A 379 -6.93 -8.22 12.79
C HIS A 379 -6.44 -9.64 13.07
N ASN A 380 -7.36 -10.59 13.22
CA ASN A 380 -6.99 -11.99 13.45
C ASN A 380 -6.18 -12.57 12.29
N MET A 381 -6.59 -12.29 11.03
CA MET A 381 -5.88 -12.76 9.84
C MET A 381 -4.43 -12.23 9.80
N VAL A 382 -4.21 -10.98 10.19
CA VAL A 382 -2.89 -10.36 10.16
C VAL A 382 -2.02 -10.78 11.34
N THR A 383 -2.60 -10.93 12.54
CA THR A 383 -1.83 -11.11 13.78
C THR A 383 -1.70 -12.55 14.24
N ASN A 384 -2.58 -13.46 13.80
CA ASN A 384 -2.61 -14.83 14.30
C ASN A 384 -1.63 -15.73 13.53
N ARG A 385 -0.57 -16.18 14.21
CA ARG A 385 0.47 -17.07 13.67
C ARG A 385 -0.08 -18.39 13.13
N LYS A 386 -1.12 -18.96 13.78
CA LYS A 386 -1.68 -20.26 13.38
C LYS A 386 -2.25 -20.27 11.96
N ILE A 387 -2.66 -19.11 11.47
CA ILE A 387 -3.16 -18.93 10.09
C ILE A 387 -2.17 -18.14 9.21
N GLY A 388 -0.89 -18.10 9.60
CA GLY A 388 0.19 -17.49 8.84
C GLY A 388 0.31 -15.97 8.97
N GLY A 389 -0.21 -15.39 10.06
CA GLY A 389 -0.07 -13.97 10.41
C GLY A 389 1.27 -13.65 11.09
N LEU A 390 1.42 -12.38 11.53
CA LEU A 390 2.66 -11.76 12.03
C LEU A 390 3.07 -12.18 13.47
N GLU A 391 2.26 -12.91 14.21
CA GLU A 391 2.47 -13.20 15.62
C GLU A 391 2.40 -11.94 16.53
N GLY A 392 1.33 -11.18 16.38
CA GLY A 392 1.07 -9.96 17.12
C GLY A 392 1.14 -8.70 16.27
N THR A 393 1.16 -7.55 16.93
CA THR A 393 1.31 -6.26 16.27
C THR A 393 2.77 -5.96 15.97
N THR A 394 3.02 -5.20 14.90
CA THR A 394 4.37 -4.70 14.58
C THR A 394 4.45 -3.20 14.88
N ILE A 395 5.64 -2.73 15.21
CA ILE A 395 5.97 -1.31 15.33
C ILE A 395 6.63 -0.77 14.06
N PHE A 396 6.57 -1.50 12.95
CA PHE A 396 7.13 -1.15 11.65
C PHE A 396 8.63 -0.81 11.69
N GLU A 397 9.41 -1.55 12.48
CA GLU A 397 10.87 -1.40 12.48
C GLU A 397 11.47 -1.84 11.15
N LEU A 398 12.48 -1.11 10.71
CA LEU A 398 13.38 -1.61 9.68
C LEU A 398 14.20 -2.76 10.29
N GLN A 399 13.75 -3.98 10.07
CA GLN A 399 14.49 -5.15 10.53
C GLN A 399 15.84 -5.22 9.82
N TYR A 400 16.87 -5.61 10.57
CA TYR A 400 18.14 -5.95 9.99
C TYR A 400 17.93 -7.13 9.03
N MET A 401 18.12 -6.86 7.74
CA MET A 401 18.18 -7.88 6.72
C MET A 401 19.64 -8.01 6.31
N PRO A 402 20.29 -9.17 6.50
CA PRO A 402 21.68 -9.39 6.11
C PRO A 402 21.91 -9.07 4.63
N GLU A 403 20.84 -9.16 3.84
CA GLU A 403 20.84 -8.94 2.39
C GLU A 403 20.58 -7.48 1.98
N ILE A 404 20.40 -6.53 2.93
CA ILE A 404 20.37 -5.12 2.56
C ILE A 404 21.72 -4.73 1.97
N GLY A 405 21.69 -4.34 0.71
CA GLY A 405 22.89 -4.12 -0.11
C GLY A 405 23.01 -5.13 -1.25
N ARG A 406 22.13 -6.12 -1.35
CA ARG A 406 21.93 -6.97 -2.51
C ARG A 406 20.63 -6.63 -3.21
N MET A 407 20.62 -6.79 -4.53
CA MET A 407 19.38 -6.68 -5.30
C MET A 407 18.48 -7.85 -4.99
N THR A 408 17.18 -7.60 -4.88
CA THR A 408 16.17 -8.65 -4.74
C THR A 408 16.15 -9.53 -5.99
N GLU A 409 16.26 -10.83 -5.82
CA GLU A 409 16.21 -11.82 -6.89
C GLU A 409 14.82 -12.47 -6.99
N MET A 410 14.50 -13.00 -8.17
CA MET A 410 13.25 -13.73 -8.38
C MET A 410 13.30 -15.09 -7.67
N GLY A 411 12.36 -15.29 -6.75
CA GLY A 411 12.22 -16.55 -6.03
C GLY A 411 11.44 -17.61 -6.80
N ARG A 412 11.68 -18.87 -6.46
CA ARG A 412 10.92 -20.03 -6.97
C ARG A 412 10.14 -20.67 -5.84
N VAL A 413 8.87 -20.99 -6.08
CA VAL A 413 8.03 -21.75 -5.15
C VAL A 413 7.79 -23.14 -5.75
N ASN A 414 8.37 -24.17 -5.12
CA ASN A 414 8.13 -25.55 -5.48
C ASN A 414 6.98 -26.11 -4.64
N ILE A 415 5.86 -26.45 -5.29
CA ILE A 415 4.68 -26.98 -4.63
C ILE A 415 4.34 -28.33 -5.24
N SER A 416 4.17 -29.35 -4.38
CA SER A 416 3.81 -30.70 -4.84
C SER A 416 2.40 -30.72 -5.45
N PHE A 417 2.16 -31.69 -6.34
CA PHE A 417 0.83 -31.89 -6.96
C PHE A 417 -0.27 -32.11 -5.89
N TRP A 418 -0.02 -32.92 -4.91
CA TRP A 418 -0.96 -33.20 -3.80
C TRP A 418 -1.26 -31.97 -2.96
N GLN A 419 -0.26 -31.15 -2.68
CA GLN A 419 -0.44 -29.88 -1.98
C GLN A 419 -1.34 -28.91 -2.77
N ARG A 420 -1.25 -28.92 -4.11
CA ARG A 420 -2.15 -28.15 -4.97
C ARG A 420 -3.59 -28.63 -4.88
N VAL A 421 -3.82 -29.96 -4.92
CA VAL A 421 -5.17 -30.56 -4.82
C VAL A 421 -5.80 -30.24 -3.46
N THR A 422 -5.06 -30.44 -2.36
CA THR A 422 -5.53 -30.13 -1.01
C THR A 422 -5.88 -28.65 -0.86
N ASN A 423 -5.02 -27.77 -1.36
CA ASN A 423 -5.24 -26.33 -1.30
C ASN A 423 -6.48 -25.89 -2.11
N TYR A 424 -6.77 -26.57 -3.22
CA TYR A 424 -7.98 -26.33 -4.02
C TYR A 424 -9.25 -26.67 -3.22
N ILE A 425 -9.28 -27.84 -2.59
CA ILE A 425 -10.41 -28.29 -1.79
C ILE A 425 -10.64 -27.38 -0.58
N VAL A 426 -9.57 -27.04 0.13
CA VAL A 426 -9.62 -26.12 1.28
C VAL A 426 -10.04 -24.72 0.85
N GLY A 427 -9.52 -24.20 -0.26
CA GLY A 427 -9.89 -22.89 -0.79
C GLY A 427 -11.36 -22.78 -1.19
N LEU A 428 -11.90 -23.82 -1.83
CA LEU A 428 -13.34 -23.91 -2.14
C LEU A 428 -14.18 -23.98 -0.86
N PHE A 429 -13.79 -24.80 0.11
CA PHE A 429 -14.51 -24.95 1.37
C PHE A 429 -14.49 -23.64 2.19
N MET A 430 -13.34 -22.97 2.30
CA MET A 430 -13.23 -21.67 2.97
C MET A 430 -14.03 -20.56 2.26
N PHE A 431 -14.08 -20.59 0.93
CA PHE A 431 -14.86 -19.65 0.14
C PHE A 431 -16.37 -19.80 0.42
N PHE A 432 -16.87 -21.03 0.46
CA PHE A 432 -18.29 -21.32 0.77
C PHE A 432 -18.61 -21.10 2.26
N SER A 433 -17.73 -21.50 3.19
CA SER A 433 -17.96 -21.28 4.63
C SER A 433 -17.84 -19.81 5.02
N GLY A 434 -16.94 -19.03 4.42
CA GLY A 434 -16.89 -17.57 4.63
C GLY A 434 -18.16 -16.86 4.21
N MET A 435 -18.87 -17.36 3.21
CA MET A 435 -20.22 -16.86 2.83
C MET A 435 -21.30 -17.22 3.85
N ILE A 436 -21.24 -18.41 4.44
CA ILE A 436 -22.22 -18.87 5.44
C ILE A 436 -22.02 -18.11 6.77
N PHE A 437 -20.77 -17.87 7.19
CA PHE A 437 -20.49 -17.10 8.42
C PHE A 437 -20.78 -15.60 8.32
N LEU A 438 -21.00 -15.04 7.13
CA LEU A 438 -21.46 -13.67 6.95
C LEU A 438 -22.99 -13.54 7.08
N HIS A 439 -23.73 -14.65 7.04
CA HIS A 439 -25.18 -14.69 7.14
C HIS A 439 -25.70 -15.18 8.51
N THR A 440 -24.88 -15.75 9.38
CA THR A 440 -25.17 -16.06 10.78
C THR A 440 -24.43 -15.11 11.73
#